data_3244141f8e9fae922427773818dad525
#
_entry.id   3244141f8e9fae922427773818dad525
#
_cell.length_a   1.000
_cell.length_b   1.000
_cell.length_c   1.000
_cell.angle_alpha   90.00
_cell.angle_beta   90.00
_cell.angle_gamma   90.00
#
_symmetry.space_group_name_H-M   'P 1'
#
loop_
_entity.id
_entity.type
_entity.pdbx_description
1 polymer ?
#
loop_
_entity_poly.entity_id
_entity_poly.type
_entity_poly.pdbx_seq_one_letter_code
_entity_poly.pdbx_strand_id
1 'polypeptide(L)'
;MLAIIPSLALATEFKTPAITPERVAALQGTPEAMLVVDVRGAGEYKSGHVPGAVNIPHTKLTERLDQLRQAKGVVLYCIIGDRTLLAEQTLLESGLGNVYHLDGGLMGWRKAGLEVRTGWGP
;
A
#
# COMPACT_ATOMS: atom_id res chain seq x y z
N MET A 1 10.96 7.32 -38.22
CA MET A 1 9.79 7.02 -37.46
C MET A 1 10.18 6.35 -36.15
N LEU A 2 9.72 6.90 -35.08
CA LEU A 2 10.09 6.40 -33.79
C LEU A 2 9.16 5.30 -33.33
N ALA A 3 9.74 4.24 -32.85
CA ALA A 3 8.98 3.23 -32.16
C ALA A 3 8.79 3.68 -30.71
N ILE A 4 7.58 3.83 -30.32
CA ILE A 4 7.25 4.09 -28.95
C ILE A 4 7.10 2.75 -28.27
N ILE A 5 7.59 2.65 -27.04
CA ILE A 5 7.45 1.42 -26.27
C ILE A 5 6.58 1.71 -25.03
N PRO A 6 5.32 2.03 -25.26
CA PRO A 6 4.45 2.41 -24.15
C PRO A 6 4.23 1.29 -23.14
N SER A 7 4.33 0.03 -23.60
CA SER A 7 4.12 -1.10 -22.72
C SER A 7 5.16 -1.19 -21.60
N LEU A 8 6.42 -0.79 -21.89
CA LEU A 8 7.46 -0.79 -20.87
C LEU A 8 7.19 0.26 -19.80
N ALA A 9 6.80 1.47 -20.22
CA ALA A 9 6.47 2.52 -19.28
C ALA A 9 5.24 2.11 -18.43
N LEU A 10 4.21 1.56 -19.07
CA LEU A 10 2.99 1.16 -18.38
C LEU A 10 3.23 0.03 -17.38
N ALA A 11 4.22 -0.85 -17.64
CA ALA A 11 4.50 -1.97 -16.74
C ALA A 11 5.02 -1.51 -15.38
N THR A 12 5.54 -0.27 -15.28
CA THR A 12 6.09 0.27 -14.04
C THR A 12 5.19 1.34 -13.41
N GLU A 13 4.06 1.64 -14.02
CA GLU A 13 3.14 2.64 -13.52
C GLU A 13 2.09 2.02 -12.61
N PHE A 14 1.75 2.75 -11.55
CA PHE A 14 0.65 2.35 -10.68
C PHE A 14 -0.68 2.46 -11.44
N LYS A 15 -1.57 1.52 -11.16
CA LYS A 15 -2.94 1.50 -11.68
C LYS A 15 -3.94 2.05 -10.68
N THR A 16 -3.51 2.31 -9.46
CA THR A 16 -4.37 2.87 -8.40
C THR A 16 -3.98 4.32 -8.14
N PRO A 17 -4.91 5.12 -7.62
CA PRO A 17 -4.55 6.48 -7.24
C PRO A 17 -3.58 6.49 -6.06
N ALA A 18 -2.72 7.49 -6.06
CA ALA A 18 -1.81 7.76 -4.96
C ALA A 18 -2.56 8.47 -3.84
N ILE A 19 -2.15 8.19 -2.60
CA ILE A 19 -2.58 8.96 -1.44
C ILE A 19 -1.32 9.36 -0.67
N THR A 20 -1.27 10.62 -0.24
CA THR A 20 -0.08 11.14 0.44
C THR A 20 0.02 10.62 1.87
N PRO A 21 1.24 10.54 2.42
CA PRO A 21 1.42 10.19 3.83
C PRO A 21 0.62 11.10 4.76
N GLU A 22 0.62 12.40 4.49
CA GLU A 22 -0.11 13.36 5.31
C GLU A 22 -1.61 13.11 5.30
N ARG A 23 -2.15 12.72 4.12
CA ARG A 23 -3.58 12.43 4.03
C ARG A 23 -3.94 11.15 4.78
N VAL A 24 -3.11 10.12 4.66
CA VAL A 24 -3.32 8.87 5.40
C VAL A 24 -3.30 9.17 6.90
N ALA A 25 -2.30 9.90 7.36
CA ALA A 25 -2.19 10.26 8.78
C ALA A 25 -3.40 11.05 9.27
N ALA A 26 -3.89 11.99 8.45
CA ALA A 26 -5.04 12.81 8.81
C ALA A 26 -6.34 12.00 8.91
N LEU A 27 -6.46 10.93 8.14
CA LEU A 27 -7.66 10.09 8.16
C LEU A 27 -7.67 9.05 9.29
N GLN A 28 -6.50 8.72 9.84
CA GLN A 28 -6.41 7.72 10.89
C GLN A 28 -7.21 8.15 12.12
N GLY A 29 -7.97 7.21 12.71
CA GLY A 29 -8.80 7.50 13.86
C GLY A 29 -10.11 8.21 13.53
N THR A 30 -10.39 8.47 12.24
CA THR A 30 -11.65 9.08 11.80
C THR A 30 -12.56 8.03 11.16
N PRO A 31 -13.86 8.34 10.98
CA PRO A 31 -14.77 7.41 10.28
C PRO A 31 -14.38 7.13 8.83
N GLU A 32 -13.55 7.98 8.22
CA GLU A 32 -13.08 7.80 6.85
C GLU A 32 -11.76 7.06 6.74
N ALA A 33 -11.25 6.53 7.86
CA ALA A 33 -9.99 5.78 7.87
C ALA A 33 -10.06 4.60 6.92
N MET A 34 -8.95 4.40 6.20
CA MET A 34 -8.78 3.26 5.31
C MET A 34 -7.89 2.23 5.98
N LEU A 35 -7.96 0.99 5.50
CA LEU A 35 -7.08 -0.07 5.97
C LEU A 35 -5.72 0.09 5.29
N VAL A 36 -4.70 0.39 6.07
CA VAL A 36 -3.33 0.50 5.55
C VAL A 36 -2.69 -0.88 5.62
N VAL A 37 -2.16 -1.34 4.50
CA VAL A 37 -1.61 -2.69 4.36
C VAL A 37 -0.15 -2.60 3.98
N ASP A 38 0.71 -3.12 4.86
CA ASP A 38 2.13 -3.28 4.61
C ASP A 38 2.31 -4.60 3.87
N VAL A 39 2.73 -4.53 2.61
CA VAL A 39 2.84 -5.73 1.76
C VAL A 39 4.26 -6.30 1.75
N ARG A 40 5.10 -5.84 2.67
CA ARG A 40 6.46 -6.35 2.84
C ARG A 40 6.44 -7.63 3.68
N GLY A 41 7.63 -8.21 3.89
CA GLY A 41 7.76 -9.36 4.78
C GLY A 41 7.55 -9.01 6.24
N ALA A 42 7.24 -10.03 7.05
CA ALA A 42 6.93 -9.84 8.46
C ALA A 42 8.08 -9.22 9.25
N GLY A 43 9.32 -9.61 8.95
CA GLY A 43 10.48 -9.03 9.63
C GLY A 43 10.67 -7.56 9.32
N GLU A 44 10.38 -7.15 8.10
CA GLU A 44 10.43 -5.74 7.71
C GLU A 44 9.37 -4.93 8.45
N TYR A 45 8.16 -5.47 8.53
CA TYR A 45 7.06 -4.85 9.27
C TYR A 45 7.45 -4.62 10.74
N LYS A 46 7.98 -5.65 11.38
CA LYS A 46 8.41 -5.58 12.77
C LYS A 46 9.46 -4.50 12.99
N SER A 47 10.36 -4.33 12.02
CA SER A 47 11.46 -3.35 12.12
C SER A 47 10.99 -1.90 11.99
N GLY A 48 9.80 -1.68 11.44
CA GLY A 48 9.24 -0.34 11.32
C GLY A 48 8.11 -0.31 10.31
N HIS A 49 6.96 0.19 10.72
CA HIS A 49 5.77 0.24 9.86
C HIS A 49 4.93 1.47 10.17
N VAL A 50 4.06 1.81 9.25
CA VAL A 50 3.07 2.88 9.44
C VAL A 50 2.15 2.51 10.59
N PRO A 51 1.94 3.40 11.58
CA PRO A 51 1.04 3.09 12.70
C PRO A 51 -0.36 2.70 12.20
N GLY A 52 -0.91 1.65 12.78
CA GLY A 52 -2.21 1.13 12.40
C GLY A 52 -2.20 0.19 11.20
N ALA A 53 -1.08 0.06 10.50
CA ALA A 53 -1.01 -0.83 9.35
C ALA A 53 -1.06 -2.30 9.77
N VAL A 54 -1.71 -3.10 8.93
CA VAL A 54 -1.65 -4.57 9.07
C VAL A 54 -0.62 -5.09 8.07
N ASN A 55 0.05 -6.17 8.42
CA ASN A 55 1.03 -6.79 7.55
C ASN A 55 0.40 -7.95 6.79
N ILE A 56 0.29 -7.80 5.48
CA ILE A 56 -0.12 -8.87 4.59
C ILE A 56 0.87 -8.87 3.44
N PRO A 57 1.89 -9.73 3.46
CA PRO A 57 2.86 -9.78 2.38
C PRO A 57 2.17 -9.92 1.02
N HIS A 58 2.75 -9.31 -0.01
CA HIS A 58 2.07 -9.25 -1.32
C HIS A 58 1.72 -10.61 -1.88
N THR A 59 2.44 -11.66 -1.49
CA THR A 59 2.16 -13.03 -1.91
C THR A 59 1.01 -13.69 -1.15
N LYS A 60 0.48 -13.03 -0.12
CA LYS A 60 -0.58 -13.59 0.75
C LYS A 60 -1.90 -12.85 0.65
N LEU A 61 -2.02 -11.86 -0.22
CA LEU A 61 -3.21 -11.01 -0.30
C LEU A 61 -4.47 -11.79 -0.63
N THR A 62 -4.37 -12.80 -1.50
CA THR A 62 -5.53 -13.59 -1.89
C THR A 62 -6.11 -14.40 -0.73
N GLU A 63 -5.35 -14.62 0.33
CA GLU A 63 -5.82 -15.32 1.52
C GLU A 63 -6.61 -14.39 2.46
N ARG A 64 -6.63 -13.10 2.18
CA ARG A 64 -7.22 -12.10 3.08
C ARG A 64 -8.24 -11.19 2.38
N LEU A 65 -8.78 -11.63 1.25
CA LEU A 65 -9.67 -10.79 0.43
C LEU A 65 -10.92 -10.35 1.18
N ASP A 66 -11.49 -11.20 2.03
CA ASP A 66 -12.69 -10.83 2.77
C ASP A 66 -12.42 -9.65 3.71
N GLN A 67 -11.29 -9.66 4.39
CA GLN A 67 -10.88 -8.56 5.25
C GLN A 67 -10.73 -7.27 4.44
N LEU A 68 -10.09 -7.38 3.27
CA LEU A 68 -9.82 -6.22 2.43
C LEU A 68 -11.11 -5.64 1.83
N ARG A 69 -12.06 -6.52 1.46
CA ARG A 69 -13.33 -6.08 0.90
C ARG A 69 -14.21 -5.33 1.89
N GLN A 70 -14.05 -5.61 3.18
CA GLN A 70 -14.84 -4.97 4.23
C GLN A 70 -14.35 -3.57 4.56
N ALA A 71 -13.14 -3.22 4.15
CA ALA A 71 -12.59 -1.91 4.41
C ALA A 71 -13.22 -0.85 3.50
N LYS A 72 -13.34 0.38 3.98
CA LYS A 72 -13.81 1.51 3.16
C LYS A 72 -12.88 1.78 1.98
N GLY A 73 -11.60 1.56 2.19
CA GLY A 73 -10.56 1.65 1.18
C GLY A 73 -9.33 0.95 1.71
N VAL A 74 -8.46 0.57 0.80
CA VAL A 74 -7.21 -0.15 1.12
C VAL A 74 -6.06 0.68 0.59
N VAL A 75 -5.10 0.98 1.46
CA VAL A 75 -3.87 1.68 1.08
C VAL A 75 -2.71 0.71 1.18
N LEU A 76 -2.10 0.43 0.05
CA LEU A 76 -0.97 -0.51 -0.03
C LEU A 76 0.33 0.25 0.05
N TYR A 77 1.33 -0.31 0.74
CA TYR A 77 2.68 0.23 0.67
C TYR A 77 3.74 -0.85 0.86
N CYS A 78 4.91 -0.61 0.28
CA CYS A 78 6.15 -1.31 0.58
C CYS A 78 7.21 -0.24 0.90
N ILE A 79 8.47 -0.45 0.53
CA ILE A 79 9.49 0.58 0.81
C ILE A 79 9.38 1.73 -0.18
N ILE A 80 9.44 1.43 -1.49
CA ILE A 80 9.42 2.44 -2.55
C ILE A 80 8.34 2.21 -3.61
N GLY A 81 7.79 1.00 -3.73
CA GLY A 81 6.67 0.76 -4.63
C GLY A 81 6.70 -0.49 -5.49
N ASP A 82 7.84 -1.17 -5.62
CA ASP A 82 7.97 -2.33 -6.50
C ASP A 82 7.04 -3.48 -6.12
N ARG A 83 7.00 -3.84 -4.84
CA ARG A 83 6.10 -4.88 -4.35
C ARG A 83 4.65 -4.40 -4.31
N THR A 84 4.44 -3.10 -4.15
CA THR A 84 3.10 -2.52 -4.19
C THR A 84 2.49 -2.63 -5.58
N LEU A 85 3.29 -2.51 -6.64
CA LEU A 85 2.81 -2.74 -8.01
C LEU A 85 2.24 -4.15 -8.17
N LEU A 86 2.94 -5.15 -7.63
CA LEU A 86 2.46 -6.53 -7.67
C LEU A 86 1.20 -6.71 -6.84
N ALA A 87 1.17 -6.09 -5.68
CA ALA A 87 0.04 -6.17 -4.75
C ALA A 87 -1.22 -5.56 -5.36
N GLU A 88 -1.12 -4.38 -5.95
CA GLU A 88 -2.29 -3.73 -6.54
C GLU A 88 -2.84 -4.55 -7.71
N GLN A 89 -1.97 -5.12 -8.52
CA GLN A 89 -2.40 -5.97 -9.62
C GLN A 89 -3.23 -7.14 -9.10
N THR A 90 -2.75 -7.81 -8.06
CA THR A 90 -3.47 -8.92 -7.43
C THR A 90 -4.86 -8.49 -6.97
N LEU A 91 -4.96 -7.36 -6.28
CA LEU A 91 -6.24 -6.90 -5.75
C LEU A 91 -7.20 -6.44 -6.85
N LEU A 92 -6.70 -5.74 -7.86
CA LEU A 92 -7.53 -5.31 -8.98
C LEU A 92 -8.06 -6.53 -9.75
N GLU A 93 -7.23 -7.53 -9.99
CA GLU A 93 -7.65 -8.76 -10.63
C GLU A 93 -8.65 -9.55 -9.78
N SER A 94 -8.64 -9.34 -8.48
CA SER A 94 -9.60 -9.95 -7.57
C SER A 94 -10.90 -9.15 -7.44
N GLY A 95 -11.03 -8.07 -8.18
CA GLY A 95 -12.25 -7.28 -8.24
C GLY A 95 -12.37 -6.19 -7.17
N LEU A 96 -11.31 -5.90 -6.41
CA LEU A 96 -11.35 -4.79 -5.47
C LEU A 96 -11.23 -3.47 -6.21
N GLY A 97 -12.15 -2.54 -5.94
CA GLY A 97 -12.19 -1.25 -6.64
C GLY A 97 -11.68 -0.08 -5.82
N ASN A 98 -11.59 -0.22 -4.51
CA ASN A 98 -11.26 0.91 -3.63
C ASN A 98 -9.85 0.76 -3.07
N VAL A 99 -8.87 0.71 -3.99
CA VAL A 99 -7.47 0.46 -3.68
C VAL A 99 -6.64 1.68 -4.05
N TYR A 100 -5.75 2.06 -3.15
CA TYR A 100 -4.83 3.18 -3.28
C TYR A 100 -3.42 2.68 -2.99
N HIS A 101 -2.41 3.44 -3.40
CA HIS A 101 -1.04 3.20 -2.95
C HIS A 101 -0.52 4.42 -2.21
N LEU A 102 0.29 4.16 -1.19
CA LEU A 102 0.93 5.22 -0.40
C LEU A 102 2.03 5.87 -1.24
N ASP A 103 1.90 7.17 -1.47
CA ASP A 103 2.86 7.92 -2.28
C ASP A 103 4.24 7.87 -1.63
N GLY A 104 5.22 7.36 -2.38
CA GLY A 104 6.59 7.19 -1.90
C GLY A 104 6.80 6.02 -0.92
N GLY A 105 5.78 5.23 -0.63
CA GLY A 105 5.89 4.07 0.26
C GLY A 105 6.31 4.46 1.67
N LEU A 106 6.94 3.54 2.39
CA LEU A 106 7.44 3.81 3.73
C LEU A 106 8.50 4.90 3.72
N MET A 107 9.29 4.97 2.65
CA MET A 107 10.29 6.03 2.51
C MET A 107 9.65 7.40 2.46
N GLY A 108 8.54 7.54 1.72
CA GLY A 108 7.76 8.78 1.68
C GLY A 108 7.15 9.13 3.04
N TRP A 109 6.68 8.12 3.75
CA TRP A 109 6.16 8.30 5.11
C TRP A 109 7.21 8.87 6.04
N ARG A 110 8.42 8.28 6.01
CA ARG A 110 9.54 8.76 6.85
C ARG A 110 9.99 10.16 6.45
N LYS A 111 10.03 10.47 5.16
CA LYS A 111 10.40 11.81 4.68
C LYS A 111 9.41 12.88 5.15
N ALA A 112 8.15 12.51 5.32
CA ALA A 112 7.13 13.41 5.84
C ALA A 112 7.27 13.65 7.35
N GLY A 113 8.21 12.97 8.01
CA GLY A 113 8.44 13.15 9.45
C GLY A 113 7.39 12.49 10.32
N LEU A 114 6.64 11.55 9.79
CA LEU A 114 5.55 10.90 10.51
C LEU A 114 6.05 9.72 11.33
N GLU A 115 5.32 9.40 12.39
CA GLU A 115 5.68 8.34 13.32
C GLU A 115 5.75 6.98 12.64
N VAL A 116 6.73 6.17 13.05
CA VAL A 116 6.88 4.78 12.61
C VAL A 116 6.86 3.92 13.87
N ARG A 117 6.14 2.81 13.82
CA ARG A 117 6.06 1.87 14.91
C ARG A 117 6.90 0.64 14.66
N THR A 118 7.40 0.06 15.74
CA THR A 118 8.16 -1.19 15.70
C THR A 118 7.37 -2.27 16.43
N GLY A 119 7.75 -3.54 16.20
CA GLY A 119 7.11 -4.69 16.84
C GLY A 119 5.96 -5.22 15.99
N TRP A 120 5.21 -6.17 16.55
CA TRP A 120 4.13 -6.88 15.84
C TRP A 120 2.77 -6.19 15.93
N GLY A 121 2.61 -5.24 16.84
CA GLY A 121 1.35 -4.51 16.99
C GLY A 121 1.18 -3.46 15.88
N PRO A 122 -0.08 -3.12 15.58
CA PRO A 122 -0.36 -2.14 14.54
C PRO A 122 0.09 -0.72 14.89
#